data_0c4456b136e38d71912e7c9c9ee01fb3
#
_entry.id   0c4456b136e38d71912e7c9c9ee01fb3
#
_cell.length_a   1.000
_cell.length_b   1.000
_cell.length_c   1.000
_cell.angle_alpha   90.00
_cell.angle_beta   90.00
_cell.angle_gamma   90.00
#
_symmetry.space_group_name_H-M   'P 1'
#
loop_
_entity.id
_entity.type
_entity.pdbx_description
1 polymer ?
#
loop_
_entity_poly.entity_id
_entity_poly.type
_entity_poly.pdbx_seq_one_letter_code
_entity_poly.pdbx_strand_id
1 'polypeptide(L)'
;AGKTTFLRMVCGLMFPTEGILSVLGISVADKPADVQRRLGYMPQKFGLYEDLTCMENMNLYADLHGISAGERKERFEKLFHMTGLAPFAQRLAGKLSGGMKQKLGLACTLVRTPELLILDEPTAGVDPLSRRELWEILKDLVKGGHISVLVSTAYMEEAELCDEVYILNK
;
A
#
# COMPACT_ATOMS: atom_id res chain seq x y z
N ALA A 1 4.32 -20.34 1.40
CA ALA A 1 4.27 -19.86 2.79
C ALA A 1 5.36 -18.80 3.00
N GLY A 2 5.24 -17.95 4.04
CA GLY A 2 6.28 -16.99 4.42
C GLY A 2 6.23 -15.61 3.76
N LYS A 3 5.38 -15.35 2.76
CA LYS A 3 5.27 -14.04 2.07
C LYS A 3 5.07 -12.88 3.05
N THR A 4 4.01 -12.93 3.86
CA THR A 4 3.70 -11.90 4.86
C THR A 4 4.83 -11.72 5.88
N THR A 5 5.46 -12.82 6.31
CA THR A 5 6.62 -12.78 7.23
C THR A 5 7.79 -12.04 6.59
N PHE A 6 8.11 -12.35 5.34
CA PHE A 6 9.15 -11.66 4.58
C PHE A 6 8.83 -10.17 4.43
N LEU A 7 7.61 -9.82 4.02
CA LEU A 7 7.20 -8.41 3.89
C LEU A 7 7.29 -7.65 5.22
N ARG A 8 6.91 -8.28 6.33
CA ARG A 8 7.05 -7.67 7.67
C ARG A 8 8.51 -7.43 8.05
N MET A 9 9.41 -8.32 7.67
CA MET A 9 10.85 -8.10 7.86
C MET A 9 11.33 -6.93 7.00
N VAL A 10 10.94 -6.86 5.73
CA VAL A 10 11.26 -5.72 4.84
C VAL A 10 10.74 -4.40 5.42
N CYS A 11 9.58 -4.42 6.07
CA CYS A 11 9.00 -3.24 6.74
C CYS A 11 9.68 -2.88 8.08
N GLY A 12 10.67 -3.66 8.55
CA GLY A 12 11.27 -3.45 9.86
C GLY A 12 10.31 -3.69 11.03
N LEU A 13 9.26 -4.48 10.82
CA LEU A 13 8.29 -4.91 11.84
C LEU A 13 8.69 -6.24 12.50
N MET A 14 9.60 -6.95 11.89
CA MET A 14 10.20 -8.19 12.38
C MET A 14 11.67 -8.22 11.97
N PHE A 15 12.48 -8.97 12.72
CA PHE A 15 13.89 -9.16 12.41
C PHE A 15 14.14 -10.60 11.94
N PRO A 16 15.03 -10.82 10.97
CA PRO A 16 15.44 -12.17 10.58
C PRO A 16 16.18 -12.85 11.73
N THR A 17 15.97 -14.16 11.90
CA THR A 17 16.71 -14.97 12.88
C THR A 17 18.19 -15.06 12.51
N GLU A 18 18.48 -15.13 11.19
CA GLU A 18 19.82 -15.21 10.63
C GLU A 18 19.88 -14.42 9.32
N GLY A 19 21.09 -14.01 8.92
CA GLY A 19 21.31 -13.26 7.69
C GLY A 19 21.21 -11.75 7.86
N ILE A 20 21.37 -11.04 6.75
CA ILE A 20 21.36 -9.56 6.69
C ILE A 20 20.24 -9.12 5.76
N LEU A 21 19.46 -8.13 6.19
CA LEU A 21 18.43 -7.52 5.39
C LEU A 21 18.67 -6.01 5.28
N SER A 22 18.77 -5.55 4.03
CA SER A 22 18.90 -4.13 3.69
C SER A 22 17.76 -3.71 2.77
N VAL A 23 17.14 -2.57 3.06
CA VAL A 23 16.04 -2.00 2.29
C VAL A 23 16.37 -0.55 1.94
N LEU A 24 16.32 -0.19 0.67
CA LEU A 24 16.74 1.13 0.17
C LEU A 24 18.15 1.53 0.64
N GLY A 25 19.07 0.55 0.73
CA GLY A 25 20.44 0.75 1.21
C GLY A 25 20.58 0.90 2.73
N ILE A 26 19.50 0.72 3.50
CA ILE A 26 19.48 0.88 4.96
C ILE A 26 19.38 -0.52 5.62
N SER A 27 20.25 -0.81 6.58
CA SER A 27 20.14 -2.03 7.39
C SER A 27 18.87 -1.98 8.24
N VAL A 28 18.01 -2.99 8.07
CA VAL A 28 16.76 -3.08 8.84
C VAL A 28 17.03 -3.34 10.31
N ALA A 29 18.09 -4.10 10.63
CA ALA A 29 18.44 -4.41 12.01
C ALA A 29 18.91 -3.17 12.79
N ASP A 30 19.69 -2.30 12.13
CA ASP A 30 20.30 -1.15 12.79
C ASP A 30 19.39 0.08 12.82
N LYS A 31 18.62 0.29 11.75
CA LYS A 31 17.84 1.51 11.55
C LYS A 31 16.42 1.23 11.03
N PRO A 32 15.60 0.44 11.74
CA PRO A 32 14.26 0.09 11.26
C PRO A 32 13.35 1.30 11.09
N ALA A 33 13.47 2.32 11.95
CA ALA A 33 12.68 3.55 11.86
C ALA A 33 13.00 4.37 10.59
N ASP A 34 14.26 4.34 10.12
CA ASP A 34 14.64 5.03 8.88
C ASP A 34 14.06 4.34 7.65
N VAL A 35 14.02 3.00 7.67
CA VAL A 35 13.34 2.20 6.65
C VAL A 35 11.85 2.53 6.64
N GLN A 36 11.19 2.47 7.82
CA GLN A 36 9.75 2.74 7.96
C GLN A 36 9.34 4.14 7.49
N ARG A 37 10.21 5.13 7.64
CA ARG A 37 9.95 6.50 7.15
C ARG A 37 9.91 6.60 5.64
N ARG A 38 10.54 5.70 4.90
CA ARG A 38 10.66 5.74 3.43
C ARG A 38 9.73 4.78 2.71
N LEU A 39 9.00 3.93 3.42
CA LEU A 39 8.09 2.97 2.82
C LEU A 39 6.64 3.15 3.24
N GLY A 40 5.73 2.70 2.39
CA GLY A 40 4.33 2.50 2.69
C GLY A 40 4.03 1.01 2.77
N TYR A 41 3.30 0.58 3.77
CA TYR A 41 2.90 -0.82 3.93
C TYR A 41 1.39 -0.94 4.00
N MET A 42 0.84 -1.72 3.10
CA MET A 42 -0.57 -2.09 3.07
C MET A 42 -0.67 -3.58 3.39
N PRO A 43 -1.04 -3.95 4.62
CA PRO A 43 -1.23 -5.35 5.01
C PRO A 43 -2.48 -5.94 4.35
N GLN A 44 -2.56 -7.26 4.29
CA GLN A 44 -3.71 -7.99 3.72
C GLN A 44 -5.05 -7.55 4.30
N LYS A 45 -5.09 -7.26 5.61
CA LYS A 45 -6.23 -6.63 6.27
C LYS A 45 -5.86 -5.20 6.63
N PHE A 46 -6.16 -4.27 5.76
CA PHE A 46 -5.92 -2.87 6.02
C PHE A 46 -6.93 -2.32 7.04
N GLY A 47 -6.43 -1.56 8.02
CA GLY A 47 -7.22 -1.04 9.14
C GLY A 47 -8.04 0.20 8.78
N LEU A 48 -8.99 0.09 7.83
CA LEU A 48 -9.94 1.17 7.60
C LEU A 48 -10.94 1.26 8.76
N TYR A 49 -11.23 2.48 9.17
CA TYR A 49 -12.30 2.77 10.13
C TYR A 49 -13.62 2.84 9.36
N GLU A 50 -14.44 1.81 9.52
CA GLU A 50 -15.67 1.63 8.74
C GLU A 50 -16.74 2.68 9.03
N ASP A 51 -16.74 3.23 10.24
CA ASP A 51 -17.63 4.31 10.69
C ASP A 51 -17.17 5.72 10.25
N LEU A 52 -16.01 5.82 9.65
CA LEU A 52 -15.50 7.04 9.05
C LEU A 52 -15.74 7.05 7.53
N THR A 53 -15.93 8.23 6.97
CA THR A 53 -15.97 8.44 5.52
C THR A 53 -14.60 8.17 4.88
N CYS A 54 -14.55 8.08 3.55
CA CYS A 54 -13.27 7.99 2.83
C CYS A 54 -12.37 9.18 3.17
N MET A 55 -12.95 10.40 3.18
CA MET A 55 -12.23 11.63 3.50
C MET A 55 -11.68 11.63 4.93
N GLU A 56 -12.48 11.19 5.90
CA GLU A 56 -12.06 11.12 7.30
C GLU A 56 -10.97 10.07 7.51
N ASN A 57 -11.05 8.90 6.85
CA ASN A 57 -9.96 7.93 6.84
C ASN A 57 -8.66 8.55 6.29
N MET A 58 -8.72 9.25 5.14
CA MET A 58 -7.56 9.93 4.56
C MET A 58 -6.97 10.97 5.52
N ASN A 59 -7.82 11.75 6.19
CA ASN A 59 -7.37 12.74 7.18
C ASN A 59 -6.68 12.08 8.37
N LEU A 60 -7.25 11.00 8.91
CA LEU A 60 -6.64 10.25 10.01
C LEU A 60 -5.24 9.75 9.66
N TYR A 61 -5.06 9.14 8.48
CA TYR A 61 -3.74 8.70 8.04
C TYR A 61 -2.78 9.88 7.78
N ALA A 62 -3.29 11.01 7.29
CA ALA A 62 -2.50 12.23 7.16
C ALA A 62 -2.03 12.77 8.52
N ASP A 63 -2.90 12.74 9.54
CA ASP A 63 -2.55 13.11 10.91
C ASP A 63 -1.46 12.21 11.49
N LEU A 64 -1.62 10.89 11.34
CA LEU A 64 -0.64 9.91 11.80
C LEU A 64 0.75 10.09 11.15
N HIS A 65 0.78 10.62 9.93
CA HIS A 65 2.02 10.88 9.19
C HIS A 65 2.51 12.33 9.29
N GLY A 66 1.84 13.18 10.05
CA GLY A 66 2.24 14.57 10.27
C GLY A 66 2.12 15.45 9.02
N ILE A 67 1.21 15.10 8.08
CA ILE A 67 0.99 15.88 6.87
C ILE A 67 0.19 17.15 7.22
N SER A 68 0.74 18.31 6.90
CA SER A 68 0.10 19.58 7.20
C SER A 68 -1.21 19.78 6.45
N ALA A 69 -2.14 20.56 7.02
CA ALA A 69 -3.44 20.84 6.41
C ALA A 69 -3.30 21.49 5.01
N GLY A 70 -2.28 22.33 4.82
CA GLY A 70 -2.01 22.99 3.54
C GLY A 70 -1.63 22.03 2.42
N GLU A 71 -0.94 20.92 2.76
CA GLU A 71 -0.51 19.91 1.78
C GLU A 71 -1.61 18.90 1.44
N ARG A 72 -2.63 18.73 2.32
CA ARG A 72 -3.63 17.67 2.18
C ARG A 72 -4.51 17.86 0.97
N LYS A 73 -4.96 19.07 0.70
CA LYS A 73 -5.98 19.34 -0.33
C LYS A 73 -5.52 18.79 -1.68
N GLU A 74 -4.39 19.27 -2.21
CA GLU A 74 -3.88 18.86 -3.51
C GLU A 74 -3.55 17.36 -3.53
N ARG A 75 -2.96 16.84 -2.44
CA ARG A 75 -2.59 15.43 -2.32
C ARG A 75 -3.80 14.52 -2.32
N PHE A 76 -4.86 14.86 -1.59
CA PHE A 76 -6.10 14.09 -1.54
C PHE A 76 -6.84 14.13 -2.87
N GLU A 77 -6.91 15.28 -3.54
CA GLU A 77 -7.50 15.40 -4.87
C GLU A 77 -6.82 14.44 -5.85
N LYS A 78 -5.48 14.39 -5.87
CA LYS A 78 -4.71 13.46 -6.72
C LYS A 78 -5.00 12.00 -6.36
N LEU A 79 -4.98 11.63 -5.07
CA LEU A 79 -5.20 10.27 -4.62
C LEU A 79 -6.63 9.79 -4.88
N PHE A 80 -7.63 10.64 -4.62
CA PHE A 80 -9.03 10.32 -4.93
C PHE A 80 -9.28 10.20 -6.43
N HIS A 81 -8.64 11.03 -7.24
CA HIS A 81 -8.73 10.93 -8.71
C HIS A 81 -8.10 9.63 -9.20
N MET A 82 -6.88 9.35 -8.79
CA MET A 82 -6.13 8.14 -9.15
C MET A 82 -6.88 6.85 -8.80
N THR A 83 -7.55 6.82 -7.65
CA THR A 83 -8.29 5.63 -7.18
C THR A 83 -9.75 5.58 -7.66
N GLY A 84 -10.24 6.62 -8.35
CA GLY A 84 -11.63 6.73 -8.76
C GLY A 84 -12.61 6.92 -7.60
N LEU A 85 -12.13 7.31 -6.41
CA LEU A 85 -12.95 7.45 -5.21
C LEU A 85 -13.47 8.88 -4.97
N ALA A 86 -13.18 9.83 -5.84
CA ALA A 86 -13.62 11.22 -5.70
C ALA A 86 -15.15 11.35 -5.49
N PRO A 87 -16.02 10.64 -6.25
CA PRO A 87 -17.47 10.70 -6.04
C PRO A 87 -17.93 10.10 -4.71
N PHE A 88 -17.07 9.34 -4.05
CA PHE A 88 -17.38 8.61 -2.82
C PHE A 88 -16.67 9.17 -1.58
N ALA A 89 -16.02 10.33 -1.70
CA ALA A 89 -15.21 10.91 -0.61
C ALA A 89 -15.98 11.06 0.72
N GLN A 90 -17.28 11.33 0.65
CA GLN A 90 -18.15 11.47 1.82
C GLN A 90 -18.91 10.19 2.19
N ARG A 91 -18.65 9.06 1.50
CA ARG A 91 -19.27 7.79 1.82
C ARG A 91 -18.53 7.11 2.96
N LEU A 92 -19.26 6.51 3.90
CA LEU A 92 -18.67 5.69 4.96
C LEU A 92 -17.87 4.52 4.35
N ALA A 93 -16.67 4.27 4.87
CA ALA A 93 -15.81 3.20 4.39
C ALA A 93 -16.48 1.82 4.52
N GLY A 94 -17.30 1.62 5.56
CA GLY A 94 -18.07 0.39 5.73
C GLY A 94 -19.07 0.09 4.61
N LYS A 95 -19.51 1.12 3.87
CA LYS A 95 -20.46 1.01 2.74
C LYS A 95 -19.78 0.89 1.36
N LEU A 96 -18.46 0.75 1.32
CA LEU A 96 -17.71 0.51 0.09
C LEU A 96 -17.70 -0.97 -0.28
N SER A 97 -17.59 -1.27 -1.58
CA SER A 97 -17.27 -2.63 -2.04
C SER A 97 -15.86 -3.05 -1.59
N GLY A 98 -15.56 -4.35 -1.64
CA GLY A 98 -14.22 -4.86 -1.31
C GLY A 98 -13.12 -4.19 -2.12
N GLY A 99 -13.30 -4.08 -3.44
CA GLY A 99 -12.33 -3.39 -4.31
C GLY A 99 -12.18 -1.90 -4.00
N MET A 100 -13.26 -1.20 -3.67
CA MET A 100 -13.21 0.19 -3.24
C MET A 100 -12.49 0.34 -1.89
N LYS A 101 -12.67 -0.59 -0.95
CA LYS A 101 -11.93 -0.60 0.32
C LYS A 101 -10.43 -0.78 0.07
N GLN A 102 -10.02 -1.65 -0.85
CA GLN A 102 -8.62 -1.82 -1.22
C GLN A 102 -8.04 -0.55 -1.85
N LYS A 103 -8.76 0.10 -2.74
CA LYS A 103 -8.35 1.39 -3.32
C LYS A 103 -8.22 2.50 -2.27
N LEU A 104 -9.14 2.55 -1.30
CA LEU A 104 -9.04 3.49 -0.18
C LEU A 104 -7.83 3.19 0.71
N GLY A 105 -7.58 1.91 1.02
CA GLY A 105 -6.39 1.48 1.75
C GLY A 105 -5.09 1.88 1.03
N LEU A 106 -5.04 1.70 -0.28
CA LEU A 106 -3.93 2.15 -1.11
C LEU A 106 -3.76 3.68 -1.03
N ALA A 107 -4.85 4.45 -1.18
CA ALA A 107 -4.82 5.90 -1.08
C ALA A 107 -4.29 6.36 0.30
N CYS A 108 -4.78 5.76 1.38
CA CYS A 108 -4.30 6.05 2.75
C CYS A 108 -2.80 5.74 2.91
N THR A 109 -2.32 4.65 2.32
CA THR A 109 -0.90 4.27 2.36
C THR A 109 -0.01 5.25 1.58
N LEU A 110 -0.54 5.82 0.49
CA LEU A 110 0.15 6.76 -0.38
C LEU A 110 0.12 8.22 0.11
N VAL A 111 -0.65 8.53 1.14
CA VAL A 111 -0.72 9.91 1.71
C VAL A 111 0.67 10.47 1.98
N ARG A 112 1.62 9.64 2.35
CA ARG A 112 3.00 10.03 2.67
C ARG A 112 3.96 10.00 1.47
N THR A 113 3.57 9.57 0.30
CA THR A 113 4.44 9.42 -0.89
C THR A 113 5.71 8.60 -0.59
N PRO A 114 5.61 7.28 -0.40
CA PRO A 114 6.75 6.42 -0.08
C PRO A 114 7.68 6.24 -1.29
N GLU A 115 8.96 5.90 -1.04
CA GLU A 115 9.89 5.45 -2.08
C GLU A 115 9.67 3.97 -2.45
N LEU A 116 9.26 3.16 -1.46
CA LEU A 116 8.90 1.76 -1.64
C LEU A 116 7.49 1.53 -1.07
N LEU A 117 6.59 1.06 -1.91
CA LEU A 117 5.24 0.64 -1.55
C LEU A 117 5.20 -0.88 -1.44
N ILE A 118 4.80 -1.39 -0.29
CA ILE A 118 4.70 -2.83 0.00
C ILE A 118 3.23 -3.19 0.17
N LEU A 119 2.76 -4.15 -0.61
CA LEU A 119 1.37 -4.59 -0.64
C LEU A 119 1.31 -6.10 -0.35
N ASP A 120 0.61 -6.48 0.71
CA ASP A 120 0.45 -7.88 1.09
C ASP A 120 -0.91 -8.42 0.63
N GLU A 121 -0.91 -9.17 -0.47
CA GLU A 121 -2.09 -9.75 -1.11
C GLU A 121 -3.24 -8.73 -1.36
N PRO A 122 -2.96 -7.58 -2.01
CA PRO A 122 -3.92 -6.46 -2.10
C PRO A 122 -5.18 -6.80 -2.91
N THR A 123 -5.16 -7.87 -3.67
CA THR A 123 -6.26 -8.33 -4.54
C THR A 123 -7.01 -9.53 -3.99
N ALA A 124 -6.62 -10.03 -2.80
CA ALA A 124 -7.27 -11.19 -2.21
C ALA A 124 -8.76 -10.93 -1.92
N GLY A 125 -9.63 -11.76 -2.47
CA GLY A 125 -11.08 -11.63 -2.29
C GLY A 125 -11.73 -10.45 -3.04
N VAL A 126 -11.01 -9.82 -3.97
CA VAL A 126 -11.50 -8.72 -4.80
C VAL A 126 -12.03 -9.28 -6.13
N ASP A 127 -13.11 -8.71 -6.63
CA ASP A 127 -13.67 -9.07 -7.93
C ASP A 127 -12.70 -8.79 -9.10
N PRO A 128 -12.83 -9.49 -10.24
CA PRO A 128 -11.87 -9.38 -11.34
C PRO A 128 -11.72 -7.97 -11.93
N LEU A 129 -12.81 -7.19 -11.97
CA LEU A 129 -12.75 -5.82 -12.50
C LEU A 129 -11.96 -4.91 -11.56
N SER A 130 -12.32 -4.90 -10.29
CA SER A 130 -11.59 -4.11 -9.26
C SER A 130 -10.14 -4.52 -9.13
N ARG A 131 -9.81 -5.82 -9.34
CA ARG A 131 -8.43 -6.30 -9.38
C ARG A 131 -7.66 -5.68 -10.54
N ARG A 132 -8.23 -5.67 -11.74
CA ARG A 132 -7.61 -5.05 -12.93
C ARG A 132 -7.35 -3.56 -12.69
N GLU A 133 -8.35 -2.83 -12.20
CA GLU A 133 -8.23 -1.41 -11.90
C GLU A 133 -7.13 -1.12 -10.87
N LEU A 134 -6.99 -1.96 -9.83
CA LEU A 134 -5.91 -1.82 -8.84
C LEU A 134 -4.53 -1.98 -9.50
N TRP A 135 -4.37 -2.99 -10.37
CA TRP A 135 -3.12 -3.20 -11.09
C TRP A 135 -2.79 -2.06 -12.08
N GLU A 136 -3.79 -1.46 -12.72
CA GLU A 136 -3.59 -0.26 -13.55
C GLU A 136 -3.04 0.91 -12.72
N ILE A 137 -3.61 1.15 -11.55
CA ILE A 137 -3.11 2.16 -10.60
C ILE A 137 -1.63 1.88 -10.22
N LEU A 138 -1.30 0.63 -9.89
CA LEU A 138 0.07 0.27 -9.51
C LEU A 138 1.07 0.47 -10.66
N LYS A 139 0.70 0.10 -11.88
CA LYS A 139 1.51 0.34 -13.08
C LYS A 139 1.76 1.83 -13.32
N ASP A 140 0.75 2.66 -13.16
CA ASP A 140 0.89 4.10 -13.34
C ASP A 140 1.76 4.75 -12.26
N LEU A 141 1.69 4.26 -11.02
CA LEU A 141 2.59 4.69 -9.95
C LEU A 141 4.05 4.39 -10.27
N VAL A 142 4.35 3.19 -10.77
CA VAL A 142 5.73 2.79 -11.15
C VAL A 142 6.22 3.59 -12.34
N LYS A 143 5.39 3.81 -13.36
CA LYS A 143 5.74 4.64 -14.54
C LYS A 143 6.15 6.06 -14.17
N GLY A 144 5.61 6.60 -13.06
CA GLY A 144 6.00 7.90 -12.53
C GLY A 144 7.46 7.98 -12.06
N GLY A 145 8.14 6.85 -11.92
CA GLY A 145 9.58 6.73 -11.67
C GLY A 145 10.06 7.08 -10.26
N HIS A 146 9.14 7.36 -9.34
CA HIS A 146 9.47 7.76 -7.96
C HIS A 146 9.14 6.71 -6.90
N ILE A 147 8.37 5.68 -7.25
CA ILE A 147 7.91 4.65 -6.32
C ILE A 147 8.23 3.28 -6.90
N SER A 148 8.93 2.46 -6.11
CA SER A 148 9.04 1.03 -6.37
C SER A 148 7.92 0.30 -5.66
N VAL A 149 7.37 -0.76 -6.26
CA VAL A 149 6.26 -1.52 -5.69
C VAL A 149 6.67 -2.97 -5.48
N LEU A 150 6.50 -3.47 -4.26
CA LEU A 150 6.69 -4.86 -3.89
C LEU A 150 5.33 -5.46 -3.51
N VAL A 151 4.84 -6.41 -4.30
CA VAL A 151 3.53 -7.04 -4.10
C VAL A 151 3.70 -8.51 -3.75
N SER A 152 3.03 -8.98 -2.71
CA SER A 152 2.81 -10.41 -2.55
C SER A 152 1.47 -10.82 -3.15
N THR A 153 1.44 -11.92 -3.86
CA THR A 153 0.20 -12.48 -4.41
C THR A 153 0.20 -14.01 -4.37
N ALA A 154 -0.98 -14.59 -4.34
CA ALA A 154 -1.21 -16.02 -4.55
C ALA A 154 -1.67 -16.33 -5.98
N TYR A 155 -1.94 -15.31 -6.80
CA TYR A 155 -2.43 -15.46 -8.17
C TYR A 155 -1.28 -15.41 -9.16
N MET A 156 -1.04 -16.52 -9.87
CA MET A 156 0.05 -16.63 -10.85
C MET A 156 -0.11 -15.65 -12.03
N GLU A 157 -1.35 -15.36 -12.40
CA GLU A 157 -1.70 -14.39 -13.47
C GLU A 157 -1.15 -12.98 -13.17
N GLU A 158 -1.04 -12.62 -11.90
CA GLU A 158 -0.52 -11.31 -11.47
C GLU A 158 1.00 -11.22 -11.62
N ALA A 159 1.71 -12.34 -11.65
CA ALA A 159 3.15 -12.38 -11.87
C ALA A 159 3.53 -11.84 -13.26
N GLU A 160 2.68 -12.02 -14.27
CA GLU A 160 2.88 -11.50 -15.63
C GLU A 160 2.83 -9.96 -15.70
N LEU A 161 2.30 -9.33 -14.65
CA LEU A 161 2.18 -7.87 -14.55
C LEU A 161 3.39 -7.21 -13.87
N CYS A 162 4.34 -8.01 -13.39
CA CYS A 162 5.52 -7.57 -12.65
C CYS A 162 6.78 -7.60 -13.53
N ASP A 163 7.71 -6.69 -13.28
CA ASP A 163 9.02 -6.68 -13.96
C ASP A 163 9.92 -7.82 -13.47
N GLU A 164 9.82 -8.17 -12.17
CA GLU A 164 10.57 -9.27 -11.53
C GLU A 164 9.64 -10.08 -10.63
N VAL A 165 9.87 -11.38 -10.56
CA VAL A 165 9.08 -12.32 -9.77
C VAL A 165 9.98 -13.24 -8.95
N TYR A 166 9.68 -13.34 -7.65
CA TYR A 166 10.35 -14.25 -6.72
C TYR A 166 9.35 -15.28 -6.20
N ILE A 167 9.65 -16.56 -6.36
CA ILE A 167 8.79 -17.65 -5.91
C ILE A 167 9.30 -18.18 -4.57
N LEU A 168 8.46 -18.07 -3.54
CA LEU A 168 8.73 -18.65 -2.23
C LEU A 168 8.15 -20.06 -2.15
N ASN A 169 9.01 -21.06 -2.16
CA ASN A 169 8.67 -22.46 -1.93
C ASN A 169 8.72 -22.80 -0.42
N LYS A 170 8.06 -23.91 -0.06
CA LYS A 170 8.16 -24.49 1.30
C LYS A 170 9.47 -25.21 1.47
#